data_4f854ccd4df0c6d86a41ae9eef9d2c35
#
_entry.id   4f854ccd4df0c6d86a41ae9eef9d2c35
#
_cell.length_a   1.000
_cell.length_b   1.000
_cell.length_c   1.000
_cell.angle_alpha   90.00
_cell.angle_beta   90.00
_cell.angle_gamma   90.00
#
_symmetry.space_group_name_H-M   'P 1'
#
loop_
_entity.id
_entity.type
_entity.pdbx_description
1 polymer ?
#
loop_
_entity_poly.entity_id
_entity_poly.type
_entity_poly.pdbx_seq_one_letter_code
_entity_poly.pdbx_strand_id
1 'polypeptide(L)'
;MGRKLNIKNLVPRKNAQYRQGYYNLLNPSKYIGDPNKIIFRSSWERRFAIYCDTNERILAWSSEPLEIPYMNPVEGVVKPYNVDFYVRVNDGGEKPKEYIVEVKPSRQLKRPAQPTGRITEKRMKSYTEQMKIYLVNISKFKA
;
A
#
# COMPACT_ATOMS: atom_id res chain seq x y z
N MET A 1 -15.34 3.65 -14.01
CA MET A 1 -14.44 4.74 -14.44
C MET A 1 -13.51 5.11 -13.30
N GLY A 2 -12.22 4.93 -13.50
CA GLY A 2 -11.24 5.38 -12.51
C GLY A 2 -11.26 6.91 -12.37
N ARG A 3 -11.37 7.42 -11.13
CA ARG A 3 -11.14 8.83 -10.86
C ARG A 3 -9.73 9.20 -11.31
N LYS A 4 -9.57 10.35 -11.97
CA LYS A 4 -8.23 10.87 -12.28
C LYS A 4 -7.42 10.95 -10.99
N LEU A 5 -6.32 10.23 -10.94
CA LEU A 5 -5.36 10.33 -9.85
C LEU A 5 -4.97 11.79 -9.66
N ASN A 6 -5.08 12.27 -8.44
CA ASN A 6 -4.66 13.63 -8.12
C ASN A 6 -3.14 13.71 -8.34
N ILE A 7 -2.71 14.51 -9.32
CA ILE A 7 -1.31 14.67 -9.69
C ILE A 7 -0.41 15.01 -8.48
N LYS A 8 -0.97 15.69 -7.48
CA LYS A 8 -0.25 16.01 -6.23
C LYS A 8 0.20 14.75 -5.47
N ASN A 9 -0.50 13.63 -5.63
CA ASN A 9 -0.12 12.36 -4.99
C ASN A 9 0.94 11.58 -5.79
N LEU A 10 1.24 12.00 -7.02
CA LEU A 10 2.20 11.34 -7.90
C LEU A 10 3.62 11.92 -7.81
N VAL A 11 3.85 12.92 -6.96
CA VAL A 11 5.17 13.54 -6.78
C VAL A 11 5.76 13.12 -5.43
N PRO A 12 7.02 12.64 -5.39
CA PRO A 12 7.68 12.34 -4.14
C PRO A 12 7.81 13.59 -3.26
N ARG A 13 7.52 13.43 -1.97
CA ARG A 13 7.61 14.53 -1.00
C ARG A 13 9.04 14.70 -0.51
N LYS A 14 9.57 15.92 -0.56
CA LYS A 14 10.95 16.22 -0.15
C LYS A 14 11.25 15.91 1.33
N ASN A 15 10.30 16.12 2.21
CA ASN A 15 10.44 15.95 3.67
C ASN A 15 9.58 14.81 4.20
N ALA A 16 9.42 13.74 3.44
CA ALA A 16 8.65 12.59 3.88
C ALA A 16 9.38 11.83 5.00
N GLN A 17 8.62 11.29 5.95
CA GLN A 17 9.12 10.42 7.03
C GLN A 17 9.85 9.18 6.47
N TYR A 18 9.44 8.71 5.30
CA TYR A 18 10.03 7.56 4.62
C TYR A 18 10.64 8.00 3.29
N ARG A 19 11.68 7.26 2.87
CA ARG A 19 12.32 7.50 1.58
C ARG A 19 11.30 7.32 0.45
N GLN A 20 11.12 8.37 -0.36
CA GLN A 20 10.27 8.37 -1.55
C GLN A 20 11.09 8.66 -2.79
N GLY A 21 10.60 8.19 -3.94
CA GLY A 21 11.24 8.44 -5.22
C GLY A 21 10.49 7.84 -6.38
N TYR A 22 11.05 8.02 -7.57
CA TYR A 22 10.58 7.37 -8.79
C TYR A 22 11.31 6.05 -9.00
N TYR A 23 10.55 5.05 -9.41
CA TYR A 23 11.11 3.74 -9.78
C TYR A 23 11.37 3.69 -11.29
N ASN A 24 12.57 3.27 -11.67
CA ASN A 24 12.97 3.07 -13.07
C ASN A 24 12.84 1.60 -13.46
N LEU A 25 12.02 1.32 -14.48
CA LEU A 25 11.75 -0.03 -14.95
C LEU A 25 12.98 -0.67 -15.60
N LEU A 26 13.23 -1.94 -15.27
CA LEU A 26 14.18 -2.81 -15.96
C LEU A 26 13.48 -3.59 -17.07
N ASN A 27 12.22 -3.97 -16.89
CA ASN A 27 11.42 -4.74 -17.84
C ASN A 27 10.09 -4.01 -18.17
N PRO A 28 10.13 -2.96 -19.00
CA PRO A 28 8.96 -2.12 -19.25
C PRO A 28 7.74 -2.84 -19.82
N SER A 29 7.94 -3.95 -20.53
CA SER A 29 6.84 -4.73 -21.13
C SER A 29 5.88 -5.34 -20.12
N LYS A 30 6.31 -5.49 -18.86
CA LYS A 30 5.49 -6.04 -17.77
C LYS A 30 4.64 -4.99 -17.08
N TYR A 31 4.99 -3.73 -17.17
CA TYR A 31 4.33 -2.67 -16.41
C TYR A 31 3.08 -2.17 -17.11
N ILE A 32 1.99 -2.07 -16.36
CA ILE A 32 0.71 -1.50 -16.81
C ILE A 32 0.60 -0.08 -16.25
N GLY A 33 0.65 0.91 -17.12
CA GLY A 33 0.54 2.33 -16.76
C GLY A 33 1.68 3.16 -17.35
N ASP A 34 1.81 4.41 -16.87
CA ASP A 34 2.87 5.31 -17.33
C ASP A 34 4.21 4.93 -16.70
N PRO A 35 5.20 4.49 -17.50
CA PRO A 35 6.49 4.05 -16.99
C PRO A 35 7.31 5.16 -16.32
N ASN A 36 6.98 6.42 -16.57
CA ASN A 36 7.69 7.57 -16.01
C ASN A 36 7.06 8.08 -14.71
N LYS A 37 5.96 7.47 -14.25
CA LYS A 37 5.20 7.92 -13.07
C LYS A 37 5.04 6.83 -12.02
N ILE A 38 6.02 5.97 -11.88
CA ILE A 38 6.02 4.92 -10.86
C ILE A 38 6.69 5.47 -9.61
N ILE A 39 5.90 5.70 -8.56
CA ILE A 39 6.37 6.28 -7.31
C ILE A 39 6.38 5.21 -6.23
N PHE A 40 7.50 5.07 -5.52
CA PHE A 40 7.55 4.36 -4.26
C PHE A 40 7.56 5.37 -3.11
N ARG A 41 6.74 5.10 -2.08
CA ARG A 41 6.59 5.97 -0.92
C ARG A 41 7.31 5.44 0.32
N SER A 42 7.91 4.26 0.19
CA SER A 42 8.73 3.62 1.21
C SER A 42 9.76 2.69 0.57
N SER A 43 10.80 2.34 1.32
CA SER A 43 11.79 1.37 0.87
C SER A 43 11.18 -0.04 0.68
N TRP A 44 10.14 -0.38 1.42
CA TRP A 44 9.40 -1.64 1.27
C TRP A 44 8.66 -1.71 -0.06
N GLU A 45 7.99 -0.63 -0.46
CA GLU A 45 7.33 -0.54 -1.76
C GLU A 45 8.35 -0.62 -2.90
N ARG A 46 9.50 0.03 -2.76
CA ARG A 46 10.59 -0.07 -3.74
C ARG A 46 11.07 -1.49 -3.91
N ARG A 47 11.27 -2.23 -2.81
CA ARG A 47 11.67 -3.65 -2.85
C ARG A 47 10.62 -4.51 -3.53
N PHE A 48 9.35 -4.27 -3.27
CA PHE A 48 8.26 -4.99 -3.92
C PHE A 48 8.19 -4.67 -5.42
N ALA A 49 8.39 -3.41 -5.81
CA ALA A 49 8.47 -3.04 -7.23
C ALA A 49 9.62 -3.75 -7.95
N ILE A 50 10.81 -3.84 -7.33
CA ILE A 50 11.95 -4.60 -7.88
C ILE A 50 11.55 -6.07 -8.06
N TYR A 51 10.90 -6.67 -7.07
CA TYR A 51 10.42 -8.05 -7.14
C TYR A 51 9.46 -8.25 -8.33
N CYS A 52 8.47 -7.37 -8.48
CA CYS A 52 7.51 -7.44 -9.59
C CYS A 52 8.20 -7.30 -10.95
N ASP A 53 9.14 -6.39 -11.05
CA ASP A 53 9.84 -6.08 -12.30
C ASP A 53 10.80 -7.19 -12.74
N THR A 54 11.44 -7.86 -11.77
CA THR A 54 12.51 -8.84 -12.06
C THR A 54 12.09 -10.30 -11.97
N ASN A 55 10.97 -10.62 -11.31
CA ASN A 55 10.53 -12.01 -11.14
C ASN A 55 9.76 -12.50 -12.38
N GLU A 56 10.22 -13.59 -12.95
CA GLU A 56 9.62 -14.18 -14.16
C GLU A 56 8.17 -14.67 -13.97
N ARG A 57 7.78 -15.01 -12.75
CA ARG A 57 6.40 -15.44 -12.44
C ARG A 57 5.41 -14.26 -12.43
N ILE A 58 5.89 -13.05 -12.27
CA ILE A 58 5.07 -11.84 -12.39
C ILE A 58 4.94 -11.49 -13.87
N LEU A 59 3.76 -11.69 -14.42
CA LEU A 59 3.48 -11.45 -15.84
C LEU A 59 3.21 -9.96 -16.14
N ALA A 60 2.55 -9.30 -15.20
CA ALA A 60 2.23 -7.88 -15.29
C ALA A 60 2.04 -7.29 -13.90
N TRP A 61 2.28 -6.00 -13.76
CA TRP A 61 2.09 -5.30 -12.51
C TRP A 61 1.83 -3.81 -12.71
N SER A 62 1.26 -3.16 -11.71
CA SER A 62 1.03 -1.72 -11.71
C SER A 62 1.16 -1.17 -10.28
N SER A 63 1.65 0.05 -10.16
CA SER A 63 1.72 0.79 -8.91
C SER A 63 0.57 1.78 -8.81
N GLU A 64 -0.11 1.83 -7.66
CA GLU A 64 -1.25 2.72 -7.39
C GLU A 64 -2.31 2.69 -8.51
N PRO A 65 -2.80 1.51 -8.94
CA PRO A 65 -3.62 1.40 -10.15
C PRO A 65 -5.04 1.92 -10.01
N LEU A 66 -5.59 1.90 -8.78
CA LEU A 66 -7.00 2.25 -8.54
C LEU A 66 -7.26 2.66 -7.09
N GLU A 67 -8.39 3.31 -6.89
CA GLU A 67 -8.93 3.65 -5.58
C GLU A 67 -10.13 2.76 -5.26
N ILE A 68 -10.19 2.27 -4.02
CA ILE A 68 -11.32 1.50 -3.49
C ILE A 68 -11.98 2.32 -2.39
N PRO A 69 -13.30 2.57 -2.46
CA PRO A 69 -14.01 3.22 -1.36
C PRO A 69 -14.08 2.30 -0.14
N TYR A 70 -13.83 2.84 1.04
CA TYR A 70 -13.97 2.12 2.30
C TYR A 70 -14.60 3.02 3.37
N MET A 71 -15.30 2.41 4.32
CA MET A 71 -15.81 3.13 5.48
C MET A 71 -14.71 3.26 6.53
N ASN A 72 -14.30 4.50 6.82
CA ASN A 72 -13.33 4.77 7.88
C ASN A 72 -14.01 4.63 9.24
N PRO A 73 -13.62 3.65 10.09
CA PRO A 73 -14.30 3.39 11.35
C PRO A 73 -14.00 4.44 12.43
N VAL A 74 -12.95 5.23 12.25
CA VAL A 74 -12.55 6.30 13.19
C VAL A 74 -13.32 7.58 12.92
N GLU A 75 -13.49 7.95 11.65
CA GLU A 75 -14.15 9.19 11.23
C GLU A 75 -15.62 8.99 10.87
N GLY A 76 -16.06 7.76 10.64
CA GLY A 76 -17.43 7.44 10.28
C GLY A 76 -17.83 7.88 8.88
N VAL A 77 -16.89 8.11 7.98
CA VAL A 77 -17.13 8.56 6.61
C VAL A 77 -16.48 7.65 5.59
N VAL A 78 -17.03 7.62 4.37
CA VAL A 78 -16.43 6.87 3.26
C VAL A 78 -15.23 7.65 2.73
N LYS A 79 -14.09 6.96 2.65
CA LYS A 79 -12.83 7.52 2.11
C LYS A 79 -12.30 6.66 0.96
N PRO A 80 -11.53 7.26 0.03
CA PRO A 80 -10.83 6.50 -0.99
C PRO A 80 -9.61 5.80 -0.38
N TYR A 81 -9.41 4.54 -0.76
CA TYR A 81 -8.21 3.78 -0.46
C TYR A 81 -7.43 3.53 -1.75
N ASN A 82 -6.23 4.11 -1.82
CA ASN A 82 -5.32 3.86 -2.93
C ASN A 82 -4.57 2.56 -2.65
N VAL A 83 -4.83 1.53 -3.47
CA VAL A 83 -4.10 0.26 -3.36
C VAL A 83 -2.67 0.46 -3.82
N ASP A 84 -1.71 -0.23 -3.16
CA ASP A 84 -0.30 -0.04 -3.48
C ASP A 84 0.06 -0.67 -4.82
N PHE A 85 -0.35 -1.91 -5.07
CA PHE A 85 0.01 -2.65 -6.29
C PHE A 85 -1.10 -3.54 -6.80
N TYR A 86 -1.09 -3.71 -8.11
CA TYR A 86 -1.76 -4.80 -8.82
C TYR A 86 -0.69 -5.71 -9.41
N VAL A 87 -0.88 -7.04 -9.31
CA VAL A 87 0.01 -8.03 -9.90
C VAL A 87 -0.78 -9.14 -10.57
N ARG A 88 -0.27 -9.61 -11.71
CA ARG A 88 -0.75 -10.81 -12.38
C ARG A 88 0.38 -11.85 -12.37
N VAL A 89 0.09 -13.00 -11.78
CA VAL A 89 1.09 -14.03 -11.46
C VAL A 89 0.81 -15.30 -12.21
N ASN A 90 1.85 -15.89 -12.79
CA ASN A 90 1.83 -17.27 -13.25
C ASN A 90 2.33 -18.17 -12.12
N ASP A 91 1.42 -18.87 -11.45
CA ASP A 91 1.74 -19.77 -10.33
C ASP A 91 1.86 -21.25 -10.76
N GLY A 92 1.88 -21.52 -12.07
CA GLY A 92 1.89 -22.88 -12.63
C GLY A 92 0.51 -23.47 -12.89
N GLY A 93 -0.57 -22.74 -12.59
CA GLY A 93 -1.94 -23.12 -12.91
C GLY A 93 -2.31 -22.88 -14.38
N GLU A 94 -3.53 -23.29 -14.77
CA GLU A 94 -4.02 -23.11 -16.13
C GLU A 94 -4.22 -21.65 -16.54
N LYS A 95 -4.56 -20.80 -15.56
CA LYS A 95 -4.79 -19.37 -15.76
C LYS A 95 -3.95 -18.54 -14.80
N PRO A 96 -3.46 -17.36 -15.25
CA PRO A 96 -2.82 -16.42 -14.35
C PRO A 96 -3.78 -15.97 -13.25
N LYS A 97 -3.24 -15.73 -12.05
CA LYS A 97 -3.97 -15.17 -10.92
C LYS A 97 -3.66 -13.69 -10.76
N GLU A 98 -4.66 -12.94 -10.35
CA GLU A 98 -4.56 -11.50 -10.12
C GLU A 98 -4.68 -11.20 -8.63
N TYR A 99 -3.84 -10.29 -8.14
CA TYR A 99 -3.83 -9.87 -6.74
C TYR A 99 -3.75 -8.36 -6.63
N ILE A 100 -4.45 -7.85 -5.63
CA ILE A 100 -4.24 -6.50 -5.11
C ILE A 100 -3.35 -6.63 -3.88
N VAL A 101 -2.23 -5.91 -3.86
CA VAL A 101 -1.21 -6.03 -2.82
C VAL A 101 -1.06 -4.71 -2.08
N GLU A 102 -1.10 -4.79 -0.76
CA GLU A 102 -0.82 -3.68 0.14
C GLU A 102 0.45 -3.97 0.93
N VAL A 103 1.39 -3.05 0.89
CA VAL A 103 2.65 -3.16 1.62
C VAL A 103 2.55 -2.41 2.94
N LYS A 104 2.61 -3.14 4.03
CA LYS A 104 2.51 -2.57 5.39
C LYS A 104 3.59 -3.15 6.30
N PRO A 105 4.13 -2.34 7.23
CA PRO A 105 4.94 -2.90 8.32
C PRO A 105 4.12 -3.93 9.11
N SER A 106 4.73 -5.06 9.46
CA SER A 106 4.04 -6.17 10.14
C SER A 106 3.35 -5.73 11.44
N ARG A 107 3.93 -4.77 12.16
CA ARG A 107 3.34 -4.18 13.37
C ARG A 107 1.96 -3.55 13.14
N GLN A 108 1.68 -3.04 11.95
CA GLN A 108 0.40 -2.41 11.61
C GLN A 108 -0.67 -3.44 11.21
N LEU A 109 -0.29 -4.68 10.98
CA LEU A 109 -1.19 -5.78 10.63
C LEU A 109 -1.71 -6.54 11.85
N LYS A 110 -1.13 -6.30 13.02
CA LYS A 110 -1.50 -6.94 14.28
C LYS A 110 -2.27 -5.96 15.15
N ARG A 111 -3.31 -6.49 15.83
CA ARG A 111 -4.01 -5.71 16.85
C ARG A 111 -3.05 -5.30 17.95
N PRO A 112 -2.94 -4.00 18.30
CA PRO A 112 -2.11 -3.56 19.40
C PRO A 112 -2.47 -4.24 20.71
N ALA A 113 -1.46 -4.68 21.48
CA ALA A 113 -1.66 -5.22 22.81
C ALA A 113 -2.03 -4.09 23.80
N GLN A 114 -2.97 -4.39 24.71
CA GLN A 114 -3.29 -3.45 25.80
C GLN A 114 -2.03 -3.18 26.63
N PRO A 115 -1.81 -1.89 27.02
CA PRO A 115 -0.72 -1.56 27.92
C PRO A 115 -0.88 -2.28 29.27
N THR A 116 0.21 -2.84 29.79
CA THR A 116 0.27 -3.49 31.10
C THR A 116 1.21 -2.73 32.04
N GLY A 117 1.09 -2.98 33.33
CA GLY A 117 1.88 -2.29 34.35
C GLY A 117 1.40 -0.85 34.58
N ARG A 118 2.34 0.06 34.91
CA ARG A 118 2.00 1.46 35.14
C ARG A 118 1.58 2.13 33.81
N ILE A 119 0.32 2.49 33.71
CA ILE A 119 -0.24 3.16 32.54
C ILE A 119 -0.10 4.67 32.72
N THR A 120 0.75 5.27 31.87
CA THR A 120 0.89 6.72 31.78
C THR A 120 -0.03 7.27 30.69
N GLU A 121 -0.36 8.56 30.75
CA GLU A 121 -1.12 9.24 29.69
C GLU A 121 -0.47 9.06 28.31
N LYS A 122 0.87 9.18 28.24
CA LYS A 122 1.64 8.97 27.01
C LYS A 122 1.48 7.56 26.45
N ARG A 123 1.51 6.52 27.30
CA ARG A 123 1.33 5.13 26.87
C ARG A 123 -0.08 4.87 26.36
N MET A 124 -1.09 5.41 27.04
CA MET A 124 -2.48 5.28 26.62
C MET A 124 -2.72 5.99 25.29
N LYS A 125 -2.15 7.18 25.09
CA LYS A 125 -2.24 7.92 23.83
C LYS A 125 -1.61 7.13 22.68
N SER A 126 -0.44 6.55 22.89
CA SER A 126 0.24 5.70 21.89
C SER A 126 -0.61 4.49 21.50
N TYR A 127 -1.17 3.79 22.50
CA TYR A 127 -2.06 2.65 22.25
C TYR A 127 -3.28 3.05 21.45
N THR A 128 -3.93 4.17 21.79
CA THR A 128 -5.11 4.67 21.08
C THR A 128 -4.80 4.98 19.62
N GLU A 129 -3.67 5.62 19.33
CA GLU A 129 -3.24 5.93 17.97
C GLU A 129 -2.94 4.65 17.17
N GLN A 130 -2.27 3.69 17.76
CA GLN A 130 -1.98 2.40 17.12
C GLN A 130 -3.27 1.61 16.82
N MET A 131 -4.25 1.65 17.74
CA MET A 131 -5.54 1.00 17.54
C MET A 131 -6.32 1.65 16.39
N LYS A 132 -6.30 2.97 16.26
CA LYS A 132 -6.93 3.68 15.14
C LYS A 132 -6.33 3.24 13.80
N ILE A 133 -5.00 3.17 13.70
CA ILE A 133 -4.29 2.72 12.49
C ILE A 133 -4.70 1.27 12.15
N TYR A 134 -4.72 0.39 13.14
CA TYR A 134 -5.12 -1.00 12.95
C TYR A 134 -6.56 -1.13 12.41
N LEU A 135 -7.51 -0.42 13.02
CA LEU A 135 -8.92 -0.46 12.60
C LEU A 135 -9.11 0.07 11.18
N VAL A 136 -8.44 1.13 10.81
CA VAL A 136 -8.47 1.68 9.44
C VAL A 136 -7.92 0.66 8.44
N ASN A 137 -6.79 0.02 8.73
CA ASN A 137 -6.20 -0.99 7.86
C ASN A 137 -7.12 -2.20 7.67
N ILE A 138 -7.75 -2.69 8.74
CA ILE A 138 -8.71 -3.81 8.64
C ILE A 138 -9.90 -3.43 7.76
N SER A 139 -10.41 -2.21 7.87
CA SER A 139 -11.52 -1.74 7.03
C SER A 139 -11.15 -1.64 5.55
N LYS A 140 -9.93 -1.22 5.25
CA LYS A 140 -9.38 -1.21 3.89
C LYS A 140 -9.27 -2.62 3.31
N PHE A 141 -8.81 -3.59 4.09
CA PHE A 141 -8.66 -4.97 3.62
C PHE A 141 -10.00 -5.68 3.40
N LYS A 142 -11.06 -5.23 4.04
CA LYS A 142 -12.41 -5.75 3.84
C LYS A 142 -13.17 -5.08 2.69
N ALA A 143 -12.66 -3.97 2.22
CA ALA A 143 -13.28 -3.25 1.12
C ALA A 143 -12.97 -3.91 -0.23
#